data_1eedf97cbda87f609b296855172a1616
#
_entry.id   1eedf97cbda87f609b296855172a1616
#
_cell.length_a   1.000
_cell.length_b   1.000
_cell.length_c   1.000
_cell.angle_alpha   90.00
_cell.angle_beta   90.00
_cell.angle_gamma   90.00
#
_symmetry.space_group_name_H-M   'P 1'
#
loop_
_entity.id
_entity.type
_entity.pdbx_description
1 polymer ?
#
loop_
_entity_poly.entity_id
_entity_poly.type
_entity_poly.pdbx_seq_one_letter_code
_entity_poly.pdbx_strand_id
1 'polypeptide(L)'
;MQSDKLVTTNDGSHTLFSKKYNQHFHNTEDGGFSEALHKHIIPAFSHSYNKKELNILDICFGLGYNSFATIFYILENKLDIKINIYSPELDFDLIKSLQNFSYPKEFEKFKNIIDELSNNQKYEDEKIKIEVFIGDAREYLKTFPKDFFDIVYQDAFSSEVNKELWTKEYFEDI
;
A
#
# COMPACT_ATOMS: atom_id res chain seq x y z
N MET A 1 10.91 -3.59 -22.26
CA MET A 1 9.64 -3.39 -21.52
C MET A 1 9.05 -2.03 -21.89
N GLN A 2 7.77 -1.95 -22.20
CA GLN A 2 7.13 -0.65 -22.39
C GLN A 2 6.90 -0.04 -20.99
N SER A 3 7.57 1.07 -20.70
CA SER A 3 7.42 1.77 -19.41
C SER A 3 5.97 2.22 -19.22
N ASP A 4 5.46 2.09 -18.02
CA ASP A 4 4.18 2.65 -17.63
C ASP A 4 4.22 4.19 -17.73
N LYS A 5 3.08 4.80 -18.00
CA LYS A 5 3.01 6.24 -18.24
C LYS A 5 2.67 6.97 -16.94
N LEU A 6 3.51 7.93 -16.55
CA LEU A 6 3.24 8.83 -15.45
C LEU A 6 2.04 9.73 -15.79
N VAL A 7 1.10 9.84 -14.84
CA VAL A 7 -0.11 10.65 -14.95
C VAL A 7 -0.26 11.49 -13.69
N THR A 8 -0.52 12.79 -13.84
CA THR A 8 -0.87 13.68 -12.72
C THR A 8 -2.37 13.57 -12.46
N THR A 9 -2.74 13.43 -11.22
CA THR A 9 -4.13 13.30 -10.76
C THR A 9 -4.69 14.63 -10.25
N ASN A 10 -6.00 14.70 -10.00
CA ASN A 10 -6.66 15.96 -9.63
C ASN A 10 -6.24 16.50 -8.25
N ASP A 11 -5.78 15.64 -7.32
CA ASP A 11 -5.23 16.08 -6.03
C ASP A 11 -3.76 16.54 -6.12
N GLY A 12 -3.19 16.55 -7.33
CA GLY A 12 -1.81 16.93 -7.59
C GLY A 12 -0.78 15.84 -7.33
N SER A 13 -1.19 14.67 -6.87
CA SER A 13 -0.33 13.48 -6.79
C SER A 13 -0.08 12.88 -8.18
N HIS A 14 0.76 11.87 -8.25
CA HIS A 14 1.04 11.18 -9.49
C HIS A 14 0.62 9.71 -9.39
N THR A 15 0.20 9.13 -10.50
CA THR A 15 -0.03 7.69 -10.64
C THR A 15 0.60 7.18 -11.94
N LEU A 16 0.61 5.86 -12.10
CA LEU A 16 1.04 5.22 -13.33
C LEU A 16 -0.15 4.61 -14.06
N PHE A 17 -0.13 4.67 -15.38
CA PHE A 17 -1.01 3.86 -16.21
C PHE A 17 -0.30 2.57 -16.59
N SER A 18 -0.78 1.45 -16.07
CA SER A 18 -0.25 0.12 -16.40
C SER A 18 -0.74 -0.32 -17.77
N LYS A 19 0.18 -0.46 -18.71
CA LYS A 19 -0.12 -1.02 -20.03
C LYS A 19 -0.45 -2.51 -19.98
N LYS A 20 0.12 -3.22 -19.00
CA LYS A 20 -0.13 -4.65 -18.78
C LYS A 20 -1.58 -4.91 -18.42
N TYR A 21 -2.12 -4.09 -17.52
CA TYR A 21 -3.47 -4.24 -16.97
C TYR A 21 -4.50 -3.32 -17.61
N ASN A 22 -4.04 -2.37 -18.47
CA ASN A 22 -4.87 -1.34 -19.12
C ASN A 22 -5.70 -0.53 -18.11
N GLN A 23 -5.12 -0.24 -16.95
CA GLN A 23 -5.73 0.52 -15.85
C GLN A 23 -4.70 1.45 -15.20
N HIS A 24 -5.17 2.52 -14.56
CA HIS A 24 -4.34 3.31 -13.66
C HIS A 24 -4.20 2.58 -12.32
N PHE A 25 -3.07 2.78 -11.64
CA PHE A 25 -2.86 2.26 -10.28
C PHE A 25 -3.81 2.91 -9.27
N HIS A 26 -4.18 4.18 -9.48
CA HIS A 26 -5.10 4.93 -8.62
C HIS A 26 -6.08 5.73 -9.48
N ASN A 27 -7.21 6.09 -8.89
CA ASN A 27 -8.21 6.92 -9.53
C ASN A 27 -7.62 8.31 -9.87
N THR A 28 -7.74 8.73 -11.13
CA THR A 28 -7.19 10.01 -11.59
C THR A 28 -8.03 11.22 -11.17
N GLU A 29 -9.31 11.01 -10.84
CA GLU A 29 -10.21 12.08 -10.37
C GLU A 29 -10.01 12.34 -8.88
N ASP A 30 -9.89 11.29 -8.05
CA ASP A 30 -9.69 11.44 -6.61
C ASP A 30 -8.22 11.72 -6.27
N GLY A 31 -7.29 11.10 -7.01
CA GLY A 31 -5.85 11.13 -6.77
C GLY A 31 -5.37 10.07 -5.81
N GLY A 32 -4.14 9.59 -6.01
CA GLY A 32 -3.61 8.46 -5.27
C GLY A 32 -3.52 8.69 -3.76
N PHE A 33 -3.15 9.89 -3.34
CA PHE A 33 -3.06 10.22 -1.91
C PHE A 33 -4.45 10.39 -1.28
N SER A 34 -5.34 11.15 -1.93
CA SER A 34 -6.71 11.32 -1.47
C SER A 34 -7.49 10.01 -1.43
N GLU A 35 -7.36 9.19 -2.46
CA GLU A 35 -7.99 7.87 -2.52
C GLU A 35 -7.56 7.00 -1.36
N ALA A 36 -6.25 6.87 -1.11
CA ALA A 36 -5.71 6.11 -0.01
C ALA A 36 -6.30 6.57 1.34
N LEU A 37 -6.28 7.88 1.61
CA LEU A 37 -6.80 8.43 2.86
C LEU A 37 -8.28 8.13 3.05
N HIS A 38 -9.12 8.44 2.06
CA HIS A 38 -10.59 8.40 2.23
C HIS A 38 -11.18 7.01 2.07
N LYS A 39 -10.59 6.17 1.22
CA LYS A 39 -11.08 4.82 0.96
C LYS A 39 -10.62 3.81 2.00
N HIS A 40 -9.38 3.93 2.48
CA HIS A 40 -8.74 2.93 3.33
C HIS A 40 -8.42 3.45 4.73
N ILE A 41 -7.64 4.52 4.85
CA ILE A 41 -7.02 4.88 6.11
C ILE A 41 -8.03 5.50 7.09
N ILE A 42 -8.74 6.56 6.70
CA ILE A 42 -9.72 7.22 7.58
C ILE A 42 -10.79 6.24 8.06
N PRO A 43 -11.42 5.42 7.20
CA PRO A 43 -12.38 4.42 7.65
C PRO A 43 -11.79 3.40 8.63
N ALA A 44 -10.58 2.89 8.36
CA ALA A 44 -9.93 1.93 9.25
C ALA A 44 -9.64 2.53 10.63
N PHE A 45 -9.02 3.72 10.67
CA PHE A 45 -8.64 4.38 11.93
C PHE A 45 -9.79 5.12 12.62
N SER A 46 -10.97 5.24 12.01
CA SER A 46 -12.19 5.67 12.71
C SER A 46 -12.69 4.62 13.69
N HIS A 47 -12.29 3.39 13.54
CA HIS A 47 -12.55 2.31 14.48
C HIS A 47 -11.57 2.40 15.65
N SER A 48 -12.08 2.21 16.88
CA SER A 48 -11.23 2.27 18.07
C SER A 48 -10.51 0.96 18.31
N TYR A 49 -9.18 0.99 18.32
CA TYR A 49 -8.35 -0.16 18.64
C TYR A 49 -7.79 -0.03 20.08
N ASN A 50 -8.01 -1.07 20.90
CA ASN A 50 -7.41 -1.18 22.23
C ASN A 50 -5.98 -1.75 22.19
N LYS A 51 -5.30 -1.64 21.04
CA LYS A 51 -3.96 -2.15 20.82
C LYS A 51 -2.98 -0.99 20.64
N LYS A 52 -1.77 -1.17 21.15
CA LYS A 52 -0.63 -0.26 20.94
C LYS A 52 0.23 -0.65 19.74
N GLU A 53 -0.07 -1.77 19.14
CA GLU A 53 0.57 -2.30 17.94
C GLU A 53 -0.49 -2.89 17.02
N LEU A 54 -0.45 -2.53 15.74
CA LEU A 54 -1.38 -2.98 14.71
C LEU A 54 -0.62 -3.67 13.58
N ASN A 55 -1.13 -4.82 13.17
CA ASN A 55 -0.70 -5.52 11.96
C ASN A 55 -1.65 -5.18 10.82
N ILE A 56 -1.11 -4.64 9.76
CA ILE A 56 -1.86 -4.15 8.59
C ILE A 56 -1.44 -4.98 7.38
N LEU A 57 -2.41 -5.53 6.69
CA LEU A 57 -2.21 -6.15 5.37
C LEU A 57 -2.60 -5.13 4.30
N ASP A 58 -1.66 -4.78 3.42
CA ASP A 58 -1.87 -3.86 2.30
C ASP A 58 -1.74 -4.65 0.99
N ILE A 59 -2.86 -5.07 0.42
CA ILE A 59 -2.89 -5.95 -0.75
C ILE A 59 -2.53 -5.18 -2.02
N CYS A 60 -1.47 -5.63 -2.69
CA CYS A 60 -0.87 -4.99 -3.86
C CYS A 60 -0.24 -3.64 -3.51
N PHE A 61 1.03 -3.70 -3.08
CA PHE A 61 1.78 -2.49 -2.65
C PHE A 61 1.73 -1.37 -3.69
N GLY A 62 1.89 -1.71 -4.97
CA GLY A 62 1.85 -0.77 -6.06
C GLY A 62 2.86 0.37 -5.87
N LEU A 63 2.37 1.61 -5.85
CA LEU A 63 3.17 2.81 -5.58
C LEU A 63 3.30 3.13 -4.08
N GLY A 64 2.77 2.30 -3.18
CA GLY A 64 2.90 2.44 -1.73
C GLY A 64 2.03 3.52 -1.10
N TYR A 65 1.05 4.08 -1.83
CA TYR A 65 0.22 5.17 -1.32
C TYR A 65 -0.51 4.81 -0.03
N ASN A 66 -1.09 3.61 0.08
CA ASN A 66 -1.79 3.19 1.30
C ASN A 66 -0.84 3.14 2.51
N SER A 67 0.32 2.54 2.33
CA SER A 67 1.34 2.44 3.37
C SER A 67 1.86 3.82 3.79
N PHE A 68 2.21 4.70 2.86
CA PHE A 68 2.73 6.04 3.17
C PHE A 68 1.64 6.97 3.72
N ALA A 69 0.40 6.89 3.23
CA ALA A 69 -0.73 7.63 3.77
C ALA A 69 -1.08 7.17 5.20
N THR A 70 -0.90 5.88 5.51
CA THR A 70 -1.05 5.36 6.87
C THR A 70 -0.03 6.01 7.83
N ILE A 71 1.25 6.06 7.45
CA ILE A 71 2.29 6.72 8.24
C ILE A 71 1.96 8.21 8.41
N PHE A 72 1.60 8.88 7.32
CA PHE A 72 1.19 10.28 7.34
C PHE A 72 0.05 10.52 8.34
N TYR A 73 -1.01 9.74 8.25
CA TYR A 73 -2.19 9.86 9.11
C TYR A 73 -1.85 9.69 10.59
N ILE A 74 -1.04 8.70 10.94
CA ILE A 74 -0.60 8.43 12.31
C ILE A 74 0.19 9.62 12.86
N LEU A 75 1.11 10.16 12.08
CA LEU A 75 1.94 11.29 12.51
C LEU A 75 1.13 12.58 12.66
N GLU A 76 0.26 12.90 11.69
CA GLU A 76 -0.58 14.10 11.75
C GLU A 76 -1.56 14.08 12.92
N ASN A 77 -2.12 12.91 13.23
CA ASN A 77 -3.05 12.74 14.33
C ASN A 77 -2.34 12.41 15.68
N LYS A 78 -1.00 12.34 15.69
CA LYS A 78 -0.17 12.06 16.87
C LYS A 78 -0.58 10.79 17.61
N LEU A 79 -0.93 9.75 16.84
CA LEU A 79 -1.34 8.47 17.40
C LEU A 79 -0.13 7.74 18.01
N ASP A 80 -0.22 7.37 19.29
CA ASP A 80 0.84 6.60 19.97
C ASP A 80 0.64 5.10 19.76
N ILE A 81 0.87 4.66 18.54
CA ILE A 81 0.77 3.25 18.11
C ILE A 81 1.99 2.85 17.28
N LYS A 82 2.36 1.59 17.36
CA LYS A 82 3.29 0.95 16.43
C LYS A 82 2.50 0.28 15.31
N ILE A 83 3.00 0.36 14.09
CA ILE A 83 2.40 -0.31 12.93
C ILE A 83 3.38 -1.25 12.27
N ASN A 84 2.89 -2.42 11.90
CA ASN A 84 3.58 -3.38 11.05
C ASN A 84 2.75 -3.55 9.78
N ILE A 85 3.28 -3.14 8.65
CA ILE A 85 2.61 -3.25 7.35
C ILE A 85 3.26 -4.39 6.57
N TYR A 86 2.45 -5.30 6.10
CA TYR A 86 2.83 -6.45 5.29
C TYR A 86 2.13 -6.33 3.95
N SER A 87 2.88 -6.26 2.87
CA SER A 87 2.30 -6.01 1.55
C SER A 87 2.92 -6.89 0.48
N PRO A 88 2.13 -7.72 -0.21
CA PRO A 88 2.60 -8.45 -1.38
C PRO A 88 2.60 -7.56 -2.63
N GLU A 89 3.61 -7.75 -3.48
CA GLU A 89 3.71 -7.13 -4.80
C GLU A 89 4.35 -8.10 -5.79
N LEU A 90 3.79 -8.20 -6.99
CA LEU A 90 4.32 -9.07 -8.04
C LEU A 90 5.44 -8.42 -8.86
N ASP A 91 5.43 -7.09 -8.96
CA ASP A 91 6.34 -6.34 -9.83
C ASP A 91 7.53 -5.80 -9.04
N PHE A 92 8.61 -6.58 -9.04
CA PHE A 92 9.86 -6.17 -8.39
C PHE A 92 10.48 -4.91 -9.02
N ASP A 93 10.35 -4.74 -10.34
CA ASP A 93 10.90 -3.56 -11.02
C ASP A 93 10.13 -2.30 -10.63
N LEU A 94 8.81 -2.43 -10.39
CA LEU A 94 8.00 -1.34 -9.83
C LEU A 94 8.54 -0.93 -8.46
N ILE A 95 8.75 -1.87 -7.55
CA ILE A 95 9.29 -1.56 -6.21
C ILE A 95 10.66 -0.87 -6.31
N LYS A 96 11.55 -1.36 -7.16
CA LYS A 96 12.86 -0.70 -7.40
C LYS A 96 12.75 0.71 -7.96
N SER A 97 11.68 1.03 -8.66
CA SER A 97 11.48 2.34 -9.25
C SER A 97 11.00 3.41 -8.28
N LEU A 98 10.48 3.03 -7.09
CA LEU A 98 9.86 3.95 -6.14
C LEU A 98 10.79 5.08 -5.68
N GLN A 99 12.09 4.83 -5.53
CA GLN A 99 13.07 5.85 -5.18
C GLN A 99 13.13 7.03 -6.16
N ASN A 100 12.71 6.81 -7.42
CA ASN A 100 12.69 7.80 -8.48
C ASN A 100 11.28 8.31 -8.80
N PHE A 101 10.26 7.81 -8.09
CA PHE A 101 8.89 8.21 -8.31
C PHE A 101 8.61 9.58 -7.68
N SER A 102 7.80 10.39 -8.34
CA SER A 102 7.46 11.74 -7.89
C SER A 102 6.26 11.67 -6.94
N TYR A 103 6.51 11.57 -5.67
CA TYR A 103 5.49 11.58 -4.61
C TYR A 103 5.02 13.00 -4.28
N PRO A 104 3.82 13.15 -3.66
CA PRO A 104 3.39 14.43 -3.11
C PRO A 104 4.31 14.89 -1.98
N LYS A 105 4.36 16.21 -1.75
CA LYS A 105 5.24 16.85 -0.73
C LYS A 105 5.03 16.30 0.68
N GLU A 106 3.83 15.83 0.98
CA GLU A 106 3.46 15.19 2.25
C GLU A 106 4.33 13.96 2.55
N PHE A 107 4.86 13.31 1.50
CA PHE A 107 5.71 12.12 1.61
C PHE A 107 7.22 12.42 1.55
N GLU A 108 7.63 13.68 1.34
CA GLU A 108 9.05 14.04 1.32
C GLU A 108 9.79 13.61 2.60
N LYS A 109 9.11 13.70 3.76
CA LYS A 109 9.65 13.26 5.06
C LYS A 109 9.86 11.74 5.15
N PHE A 110 9.33 10.96 4.21
CA PHE A 110 9.45 9.49 4.15
C PHE A 110 10.48 9.02 3.12
N LYS A 111 11.28 9.93 2.56
CA LYS A 111 12.24 9.59 1.49
C LYS A 111 13.16 8.44 1.88
N ASN A 112 13.65 8.40 3.12
CA ASN A 112 14.48 7.31 3.61
C ASN A 112 13.73 5.97 3.65
N ILE A 113 12.45 5.96 4.03
CA ILE A 113 11.60 4.76 4.03
C ILE A 113 11.42 4.26 2.59
N ILE A 114 11.10 5.17 1.68
CA ILE A 114 10.91 4.85 0.25
C ILE A 114 12.19 4.26 -0.33
N ASP A 115 13.35 4.86 -0.04
CA ASP A 115 14.64 4.37 -0.53
C ASP A 115 14.99 2.99 0.02
N GLU A 116 14.74 2.74 1.32
CA GLU A 116 14.94 1.43 1.93
C GLU A 116 14.01 0.37 1.33
N LEU A 117 12.73 0.68 1.13
CA LEU A 117 11.80 -0.24 0.49
C LEU A 117 12.20 -0.54 -0.95
N SER A 118 12.64 0.47 -1.69
CA SER A 118 13.10 0.30 -3.06
C SER A 118 14.33 -0.60 -3.18
N ASN A 119 15.25 -0.51 -2.22
CA ASN A 119 16.50 -1.26 -2.24
C ASN A 119 16.38 -2.63 -1.57
N ASN A 120 15.71 -2.70 -0.43
CA ASN A 120 15.74 -3.86 0.49
C ASN A 120 14.37 -4.51 0.69
N GLN A 121 13.26 -3.91 0.17
CA GLN A 121 11.88 -4.35 0.33
C GLN A 121 11.42 -4.38 1.80
N LYS A 122 12.20 -3.77 2.69
CA LYS A 122 11.93 -3.74 4.13
C LYS A 122 12.36 -2.41 4.72
N TYR A 123 11.59 -1.96 5.70
CA TYR A 123 11.97 -0.86 6.59
C TYR A 123 11.50 -1.19 8.00
N GLU A 124 12.31 -0.89 9.01
CA GLU A 124 11.92 -1.04 10.40
C GLU A 124 12.62 -0.01 11.27
N ASP A 125 11.83 0.66 12.13
CA ASP A 125 12.29 1.46 13.25
C ASP A 125 11.47 1.13 14.52
N GLU A 126 11.51 2.00 15.53
CA GLU A 126 10.79 1.76 16.81
C GLU A 126 9.27 1.73 16.66
N LYS A 127 8.70 2.44 15.69
CA LYS A 127 7.25 2.65 15.51
C LYS A 127 6.68 2.08 14.22
N ILE A 128 7.51 1.90 13.22
CA ILE A 128 7.08 1.55 11.87
C ILE A 128 7.88 0.35 11.37
N LYS A 129 7.18 -0.68 10.97
CA LYS A 129 7.74 -1.77 10.17
C LYS A 129 6.95 -1.89 8.88
N ILE A 130 7.65 -1.99 7.75
CA ILE A 130 7.05 -2.30 6.44
C ILE A 130 7.84 -3.44 5.81
N GLU A 131 7.14 -4.45 5.34
CA GLU A 131 7.69 -5.58 4.60
C GLU A 131 6.94 -5.74 3.28
N VAL A 132 7.65 -5.58 2.17
CA VAL A 132 7.12 -5.84 0.83
C VAL A 132 7.58 -7.22 0.38
N PHE A 133 6.64 -8.14 0.28
CA PHE A 133 6.90 -9.49 -0.22
C PHE A 133 6.78 -9.50 -1.75
N ILE A 134 7.85 -9.89 -2.44
CA ILE A 134 7.80 -10.04 -3.89
C ILE A 134 7.24 -11.40 -4.24
N GLY A 135 5.96 -11.43 -4.62
CA GLY A 135 5.27 -12.67 -4.94
C GLY A 135 3.75 -12.56 -4.91
N ASP A 136 3.11 -13.72 -5.06
CA ASP A 136 1.66 -13.83 -5.07
C ASP A 136 1.05 -13.59 -3.69
N ALA A 137 0.07 -12.68 -3.61
CA ALA A 137 -0.61 -12.33 -2.36
C ALA A 137 -1.23 -13.56 -1.66
N ARG A 138 -1.79 -14.49 -2.43
CA ARG A 138 -2.43 -15.71 -1.91
C ARG A 138 -1.42 -16.64 -1.22
N GLU A 139 -0.21 -16.71 -1.74
CA GLU A 139 0.85 -17.51 -1.11
C GLU A 139 1.42 -16.80 0.11
N TYR A 140 1.51 -15.47 0.06
CA TYR A 140 1.97 -14.69 1.20
C TYR A 140 1.01 -14.80 2.38
N LEU A 141 -0.30 -14.72 2.17
CA LEU A 141 -1.30 -14.86 3.22
C LEU A 141 -1.19 -16.17 4.00
N LYS A 142 -0.88 -17.28 3.32
CA LYS A 142 -0.71 -18.59 3.96
C LYS A 142 0.46 -18.68 4.95
N THR A 143 1.36 -17.68 4.93
CA THR A 143 2.49 -17.64 5.86
C THR A 143 2.12 -17.07 7.23
N PHE A 144 0.93 -16.49 7.38
CA PHE A 144 0.45 -15.89 8.62
C PHE A 144 -0.57 -16.80 9.33
N PRO A 145 -0.64 -16.74 10.66
CA PRO A 145 -1.72 -17.41 11.38
C PRO A 145 -3.06 -16.69 11.13
N LYS A 146 -4.15 -17.39 11.39
CA LYS A 146 -5.49 -16.78 11.35
C LYS A 146 -5.59 -15.61 12.33
N ASP A 147 -6.38 -14.61 11.97
CA ASP A 147 -6.64 -13.42 12.79
C ASP A 147 -5.38 -12.61 13.13
N PHE A 148 -4.33 -12.71 12.26
CA PHE A 148 -3.08 -12.00 12.47
C PHE A 148 -3.20 -10.50 12.19
N PHE A 149 -3.99 -10.14 11.18
CA PHE A 149 -4.14 -8.75 10.74
C PHE A 149 -5.29 -8.05 11.47
N ASP A 150 -5.04 -6.82 11.91
CA ASP A 150 -6.05 -5.95 12.52
C ASP A 150 -6.78 -5.12 11.48
N ILE A 151 -6.11 -4.81 10.38
CA ILE A 151 -6.61 -4.01 9.26
C ILE A 151 -6.19 -4.67 7.96
N VAL A 152 -7.09 -4.67 6.98
CA VAL A 152 -6.80 -5.10 5.62
C VAL A 152 -7.21 -4.01 4.63
N TYR A 153 -6.27 -3.55 3.83
CA TYR A 153 -6.53 -2.72 2.66
C TYR A 153 -6.61 -3.63 1.43
N GLN A 154 -7.79 -3.80 0.90
CA GLN A 154 -8.01 -4.55 -0.33
C GLN A 154 -7.96 -3.57 -1.50
N ASP A 155 -6.80 -3.44 -2.13
CA ASP A 155 -6.55 -2.44 -3.17
C ASP A 155 -5.95 -3.02 -4.45
N ALA A 156 -6.29 -4.28 -4.75
CA ALA A 156 -5.96 -4.90 -6.02
C ALA A 156 -6.67 -4.18 -7.19
N PHE A 157 -6.12 -4.31 -8.41
CA PHE A 157 -6.85 -3.91 -9.61
C PHE A 157 -8.25 -4.54 -9.66
N SER A 158 -9.11 -4.02 -10.51
CA SER A 158 -10.51 -4.46 -10.60
C SER A 158 -10.65 -5.98 -10.68
N SER A 159 -11.82 -6.47 -10.25
CA SER A 159 -12.17 -7.90 -10.33
C SER A 159 -12.17 -8.47 -11.75
N GLU A 160 -12.15 -7.63 -12.77
CA GLU A 160 -11.99 -8.06 -14.16
C GLU A 160 -10.53 -8.39 -14.50
N VAL A 161 -9.58 -7.75 -13.78
CA VAL A 161 -8.13 -7.86 -14.01
C VAL A 161 -7.47 -8.83 -13.04
N ASN A 162 -7.68 -8.65 -11.74
CA ASN A 162 -7.14 -9.54 -10.70
C ASN A 162 -8.24 -10.44 -10.11
N LYS A 163 -8.90 -11.22 -10.95
CA LYS A 163 -10.04 -12.08 -10.56
C LYS A 163 -9.75 -12.93 -9.33
N GLU A 164 -8.53 -13.44 -9.22
CA GLU A 164 -8.06 -14.32 -8.15
C GLU A 164 -8.04 -13.65 -6.78
N LEU A 165 -7.94 -12.32 -6.71
CA LEU A 165 -7.94 -11.54 -5.47
C LEU A 165 -9.35 -11.00 -5.10
N TRP A 166 -10.38 -11.44 -5.83
CA TRP A 166 -11.77 -11.04 -5.64
C TRP A 166 -12.70 -12.25 -5.52
N THR A 167 -12.16 -13.44 -5.23
CA THR A 167 -12.95 -14.65 -5.02
C THR A 167 -13.38 -14.79 -3.56
N LYS A 168 -14.43 -15.54 -3.32
CA LYS A 168 -14.90 -15.83 -1.97
C LYS A 168 -13.83 -16.56 -1.16
N GLU A 169 -13.17 -17.53 -1.78
CA GLU A 169 -12.11 -18.33 -1.17
C GLU A 169 -10.95 -17.44 -0.70
N TYR A 170 -10.56 -16.46 -1.53
CA TYR A 170 -9.52 -15.49 -1.17
C TYR A 170 -9.92 -14.66 0.07
N PHE A 171 -11.17 -14.18 0.13
CA PHE A 171 -11.66 -13.43 1.29
C PHE A 171 -11.85 -14.29 2.55
N GLU A 172 -11.97 -15.61 2.42
CA GLU A 172 -11.97 -16.54 3.55
C GLU A 172 -10.57 -16.81 4.12
N ASP A 173 -9.51 -16.52 3.35
CA ASP A 173 -8.11 -16.66 3.74
C ASP A 173 -7.56 -15.37 4.43
N ILE A 174 -8.24 -14.23 4.30
CA ILE A 174 -7.93 -12.96 4.96
C ILE A 174 -8.57 -12.91 6.36
#